data_6ea2ec6c4eeaa80c830da9fe0d1827e0
#
_entry.id   6ea2ec6c4eeaa80c830da9fe0d1827e0
#
_cell.length_a   1.000
_cell.length_b   1.000
_cell.length_c   1.000
_cell.angle_alpha   90.00
_cell.angle_beta   90.00
_cell.angle_gamma   90.00
#
_symmetry.space_group_name_H-M   'P 1'
#
loop_
_entity.id
_entity.type
_entity.pdbx_description
1 polymer ?
#
loop_
_entity_poly.entity_id
_entity_poly.type
_entity_poly.pdbx_seq_one_letter_code
_entity_poly.pdbx_strand_id
1 'polypeptide(L)'
;MRVAIAGAGAVGRSIARELLENGHEVLLIDQNPAAIKVDSVPRAEWLLADACEISSLDDAALDRCNVVVAATGDDKVNLVVSLLAKTEYGVPRVVARVNHPGNEWLYNESWGVDVAVSTPRLLSALVEEAVSVGDLVRLMTFGQSEASLVELTMPADAPLAGQQIGSIEWPADAALVAILREGRVLVPQPQDPLQGGDELFFVTTEDVETELERLFSAD
;
A
#
# COMPACT_ATOMS: atom_id res chain seq x y z
N MET A 1 -5.37 10.25 17.01
CA MET A 1 -4.26 10.98 16.37
C MET A 1 -4.86 12.03 15.46
N ARG A 2 -4.15 13.15 15.26
CA ARG A 2 -4.54 14.17 14.29
C ARG A 2 -3.87 13.89 12.94
N VAL A 3 -4.66 13.84 11.87
CA VAL A 3 -4.22 13.53 10.50
C VAL A 3 -4.65 14.65 9.58
N ALA A 4 -3.72 15.24 8.84
CA ALA A 4 -4.04 16.17 7.76
C ALA A 4 -3.95 15.43 6.41
N ILE A 5 -4.94 15.65 5.54
CA ILE A 5 -5.03 15.05 4.21
C ILE A 5 -5.03 16.17 3.18
N ALA A 6 -3.97 16.29 2.40
CA ALA A 6 -3.91 17.16 1.24
C ALA A 6 -4.57 16.48 0.05
N GLY A 7 -5.65 17.08 -0.44
CA GLY A 7 -6.52 16.56 -1.49
C GLY A 7 -7.86 16.06 -0.93
N ALA A 8 -8.93 16.84 -1.16
CA ALA A 8 -10.29 16.50 -0.75
C ALA A 8 -11.12 15.87 -1.91
N GLY A 9 -10.46 15.23 -2.86
CA GLY A 9 -11.07 14.44 -3.91
C GLY A 9 -11.76 13.18 -3.38
N ALA A 10 -12.20 12.29 -4.26
CA ALA A 10 -12.89 11.05 -3.87
C ALA A 10 -12.02 10.19 -2.93
N VAL A 11 -10.74 10.04 -3.24
CA VAL A 11 -9.79 9.24 -2.45
C VAL A 11 -9.57 9.85 -1.08
N GLY A 12 -9.22 11.15 -1.00
CA GLY A 12 -8.98 11.82 0.27
C GLY A 12 -10.20 11.78 1.21
N ARG A 13 -11.41 12.00 0.68
CA ARG A 13 -12.64 11.87 1.48
C ARG A 13 -12.93 10.43 1.92
N SER A 14 -12.56 9.44 1.12
CA SER A 14 -12.70 8.03 1.51
C SER A 14 -11.77 7.68 2.66
N ILE A 15 -10.49 8.08 2.56
CA ILE A 15 -9.51 7.92 3.64
C ILE A 15 -9.98 8.64 4.90
N ALA A 16 -10.49 9.88 4.76
CA ALA A 16 -10.98 10.67 5.89
C ALA A 16 -12.11 9.97 6.66
N ARG A 17 -13.08 9.36 5.96
CA ARG A 17 -14.18 8.62 6.61
C ARG A 17 -13.66 7.44 7.41
N GLU A 18 -12.80 6.64 6.82
CA GLU A 18 -12.21 5.46 7.46
C GLU A 18 -11.43 5.84 8.73
N LEU A 19 -10.58 6.89 8.64
CA LEU A 19 -9.82 7.36 9.79
C LEU A 19 -10.71 7.92 10.91
N LEU A 20 -11.80 8.61 10.56
CA LEU A 20 -12.77 9.14 11.53
C LEU A 20 -13.56 8.01 12.22
N GLU A 21 -13.87 6.91 11.51
CA GLU A 21 -14.49 5.73 12.09
C GLU A 21 -13.56 5.05 13.08
N ASN A 22 -12.25 5.06 12.80
CA ASN A 22 -11.21 4.55 13.70
C ASN A 22 -10.84 5.53 14.83
N GLY A 23 -11.59 6.63 15.03
CA GLY A 23 -11.42 7.55 16.15
C GLY A 23 -10.27 8.54 16.00
N HIS A 24 -9.83 8.83 14.78
CA HIS A 24 -8.84 9.87 14.49
C HIS A 24 -9.52 11.22 14.25
N GLU A 25 -8.79 12.31 14.47
CA GLU A 25 -9.17 13.66 14.08
C GLU A 25 -8.61 13.92 12.68
N VAL A 26 -9.43 14.39 11.75
CA VAL A 26 -9.03 14.55 10.36
C VAL A 26 -9.30 15.96 9.86
N LEU A 27 -8.28 16.58 9.25
CA LEU A 27 -8.36 17.81 8.49
C LEU A 27 -8.18 17.51 7.01
N LEU A 28 -9.14 17.93 6.18
CA LEU A 28 -9.06 17.89 4.72
C LEU A 28 -8.66 19.25 4.16
N ILE A 29 -7.65 19.29 3.31
CA ILE A 29 -7.13 20.50 2.67
C ILE A 29 -7.27 20.36 1.17
N ASP A 30 -7.86 21.34 0.49
CA ASP A 30 -7.92 21.39 -0.98
C ASP A 30 -8.01 22.84 -1.45
N GLN A 31 -7.30 23.17 -2.52
CA GLN A 31 -7.35 24.52 -3.12
C GLN A 31 -8.59 24.74 -4.01
N ASN A 32 -9.27 23.67 -4.42
CA ASN A 32 -10.43 23.75 -5.28
C ASN A 32 -11.72 23.86 -4.45
N PRO A 33 -12.46 24.98 -4.52
CA PRO A 33 -13.72 25.13 -3.79
C PRO A 33 -14.75 24.05 -4.10
N ALA A 34 -14.72 23.48 -5.33
CA ALA A 34 -15.65 22.43 -5.73
C ALA A 34 -15.33 21.07 -5.06
N ALA A 35 -14.13 20.90 -4.50
CA ALA A 35 -13.74 19.73 -3.73
C ALA A 35 -14.19 19.80 -2.26
N ILE A 36 -14.48 21.01 -1.75
CA ILE A 36 -14.96 21.23 -0.38
C ILE A 36 -16.43 20.81 -0.30
N LYS A 37 -16.64 19.58 0.15
CA LYS A 37 -17.97 18.93 0.25
C LYS A 37 -18.22 18.50 1.70
N VAL A 38 -18.39 19.47 2.59
CA VAL A 38 -18.50 19.27 4.06
C VAL A 38 -19.53 18.19 4.40
N ASP A 39 -20.68 18.17 3.73
CA ASP A 39 -21.75 17.20 3.99
C ASP A 39 -21.33 15.75 3.70
N SER A 40 -20.29 15.55 2.89
CA SER A 40 -19.80 14.19 2.56
C SER A 40 -18.95 13.57 3.65
N VAL A 41 -18.31 14.39 4.51
CA VAL A 41 -17.52 13.98 5.68
C VAL A 41 -17.73 15.00 6.80
N PRO A 42 -18.91 15.03 7.45
CA PRO A 42 -19.30 16.12 8.34
C PRO A 42 -18.48 16.20 9.65
N ARG A 43 -17.78 15.12 10.02
CA ARG A 43 -16.92 15.09 11.21
C ARG A 43 -15.49 15.57 10.97
N ALA A 44 -15.09 15.76 9.69
CA ALA A 44 -13.78 16.29 9.35
C ALA A 44 -13.73 17.82 9.51
N GLU A 45 -12.58 18.35 9.86
CA GLU A 45 -12.24 19.74 9.64
C GLU A 45 -11.93 19.95 8.15
N TRP A 46 -12.20 21.15 7.63
CA TRP A 46 -11.99 21.47 6.23
C TRP A 46 -11.27 22.80 6.09
N LEU A 47 -10.26 22.83 5.22
CA LEU A 47 -9.51 24.03 4.89
C LEU A 47 -9.46 24.21 3.37
N LEU A 48 -9.96 25.33 2.89
CA LEU A 48 -9.82 25.72 1.48
C LEU A 48 -8.50 26.49 1.34
N ALA A 49 -7.44 25.79 0.93
CA ALA A 49 -6.09 26.36 0.82
C ALA A 49 -5.21 25.53 -0.10
N ASP A 50 -4.13 26.14 -0.60
CA ASP A 50 -3.09 25.43 -1.32
C ASP A 50 -2.11 24.76 -0.33
N ALA A 51 -2.07 23.45 -0.34
CA ALA A 51 -1.19 22.66 0.54
C ALA A 51 0.31 22.77 0.17
N CYS A 52 0.67 23.43 -0.92
CA CYS A 52 2.05 23.73 -1.28
C CYS A 52 2.54 25.07 -0.71
N GLU A 53 1.69 25.83 -0.02
CA GLU A 53 2.05 27.11 0.58
C GLU A 53 2.25 26.97 2.10
N ILE A 54 3.36 27.51 2.61
CA ILE A 54 3.70 27.46 4.04
C ILE A 54 2.62 28.12 4.89
N SER A 55 2.12 29.29 4.47
CA SER A 55 1.04 29.98 5.20
C SER A 55 -0.24 29.15 5.35
N SER A 56 -0.57 28.37 4.33
CA SER A 56 -1.71 27.44 4.37
C SER A 56 -1.48 26.27 5.34
N LEU A 57 -0.25 25.79 5.41
CA LEU A 57 0.13 24.72 6.32
C LEU A 57 0.25 25.22 7.79
N ASP A 58 0.60 26.49 7.99
CA ASP A 58 0.51 27.16 9.29
C ASP A 58 -0.94 27.24 9.78
N ASP A 59 -1.87 27.67 8.90
CA ASP A 59 -3.31 27.71 9.21
C ASP A 59 -3.88 26.32 9.50
N ALA A 60 -3.33 25.28 8.84
CA ALA A 60 -3.66 23.88 9.10
C ALA A 60 -3.10 23.35 10.43
N ALA A 61 -2.21 24.10 11.10
CA ALA A 61 -1.47 23.67 12.28
C ALA A 61 -0.79 22.31 12.08
N LEU A 62 -0.02 22.20 10.99
CA LEU A 62 0.61 20.93 10.56
C LEU A 62 1.61 20.41 11.59
N ASP A 63 2.23 21.31 12.37
CA ASP A 63 3.10 21.00 13.51
C ASP A 63 2.43 20.14 14.60
N ARG A 64 1.09 20.14 14.65
CA ARG A 64 0.29 19.32 15.58
C ARG A 64 -0.19 18.00 14.99
N CYS A 65 0.09 17.76 13.72
CA CYS A 65 -0.34 16.53 13.06
C CYS A 65 0.64 15.38 13.34
N ASN A 66 0.09 14.23 13.62
CA ASN A 66 0.87 13.00 13.77
C ASN A 66 1.18 12.35 12.41
N VAL A 67 0.28 12.58 11.44
CA VAL A 67 0.38 12.02 10.09
C VAL A 67 -0.08 13.07 9.09
N VAL A 68 0.63 13.16 7.97
CA VAL A 68 0.17 13.86 6.76
C VAL A 68 -0.03 12.84 5.64
N VAL A 69 -1.16 12.94 4.95
CA VAL A 69 -1.47 12.14 3.78
C VAL A 69 -1.54 13.04 2.55
N ALA A 70 -0.59 12.96 1.66
CA ALA A 70 -0.60 13.66 0.37
C ALA A 70 -1.37 12.79 -0.64
N ALA A 71 -2.65 13.12 -0.89
CA ALA A 71 -3.58 12.31 -1.69
C ALA A 71 -4.24 13.09 -2.84
N THR A 72 -3.55 14.11 -3.36
CA THR A 72 -4.03 14.87 -4.52
C THR A 72 -3.93 14.06 -5.81
N GLY A 73 -4.50 14.58 -6.90
CA GLY A 73 -4.37 14.00 -8.24
C GLY A 73 -3.07 14.38 -8.97
N ASP A 74 -2.17 15.13 -8.34
CA ASP A 74 -0.91 15.60 -8.93
C ASP A 74 0.29 15.13 -8.09
N ASP A 75 1.17 14.35 -8.72
CA ASP A 75 2.36 13.79 -8.07
C ASP A 75 3.34 14.87 -7.58
N LYS A 76 3.45 15.99 -8.30
CA LYS A 76 4.33 17.09 -7.90
C LYS A 76 3.82 17.75 -6.63
N VAL A 77 2.50 17.97 -6.54
CA VAL A 77 1.87 18.51 -5.34
C VAL A 77 2.08 17.56 -4.17
N ASN A 78 1.87 16.25 -4.38
CA ASN A 78 2.07 15.25 -3.34
C ASN A 78 3.51 15.25 -2.80
N LEU A 79 4.51 15.35 -3.68
CA LEU A 79 5.92 15.44 -3.28
C LEU A 79 6.23 16.74 -2.52
N VAL A 80 5.73 17.90 -2.99
CA VAL A 80 5.97 19.18 -2.30
C VAL A 80 5.34 19.19 -0.92
N VAL A 81 4.09 18.76 -0.79
CA VAL A 81 3.41 18.63 0.51
C VAL A 81 4.18 17.71 1.45
N SER A 82 4.65 16.57 0.95
CA SER A 82 5.43 15.61 1.75
C SER A 82 6.72 16.22 2.26
N LEU A 83 7.46 16.90 1.37
CA LEU A 83 8.71 17.57 1.74
C LEU A 83 8.48 18.64 2.80
N LEU A 84 7.51 19.55 2.59
CA LEU A 84 7.18 20.61 3.56
C LEU A 84 6.75 20.03 4.90
N ALA A 85 5.86 19.04 4.90
CA ALA A 85 5.41 18.39 6.12
C ALA A 85 6.58 17.81 6.95
N LYS A 86 7.58 17.26 6.28
CA LYS A 86 8.73 16.62 6.92
C LYS A 86 9.78 17.64 7.36
N THR A 87 10.15 18.58 6.49
CA THR A 87 11.29 19.49 6.71
C THR A 87 10.92 20.74 7.51
N GLU A 88 9.75 21.32 7.28
CA GLU A 88 9.33 22.55 7.93
C GLU A 88 8.52 22.29 9.22
N TYR A 89 7.68 21.24 9.22
CA TYR A 89 6.78 20.95 10.33
C TYR A 89 7.19 19.74 11.18
N GLY A 90 8.18 18.98 10.75
CA GLY A 90 8.68 17.81 11.49
C GLY A 90 7.62 16.73 11.71
N VAL A 91 6.66 16.59 10.80
CA VAL A 91 5.58 15.61 10.93
C VAL A 91 6.16 14.20 11.03
N PRO A 92 5.80 13.42 12.07
CA PRO A 92 6.42 12.12 12.32
C PRO A 92 6.24 11.12 11.16
N ARG A 93 5.07 11.13 10.51
CA ARG A 93 4.77 10.20 9.42
C ARG A 93 4.08 10.88 8.25
N VAL A 94 4.62 10.66 7.06
CA VAL A 94 4.07 11.17 5.80
C VAL A 94 3.78 10.00 4.86
N VAL A 95 2.52 9.91 4.46
CA VAL A 95 2.04 8.92 3.47
C VAL A 95 1.71 9.66 2.19
N ALA A 96 2.22 9.20 1.06
CA ALA A 96 1.99 9.90 -0.21
C ALA A 96 1.47 8.95 -1.30
N ARG A 97 0.43 9.41 -1.98
CA ARG A 97 -0.15 8.72 -3.13
C ARG A 97 0.69 8.97 -4.36
N VAL A 98 1.05 7.90 -5.05
CA VAL A 98 1.63 7.91 -6.38
C VAL A 98 0.51 7.74 -7.40
N ASN A 99 0.32 8.75 -8.26
CA ASN A 99 -0.69 8.68 -9.33
C ASN A 99 -0.13 8.03 -10.59
N HIS A 100 1.16 8.28 -10.90
CA HIS A 100 1.81 7.73 -12.06
C HIS A 100 2.99 6.83 -11.64
N PRO A 101 2.95 5.51 -11.95
CA PRO A 101 3.99 4.57 -11.51
C PRO A 101 5.41 4.95 -11.91
N GLY A 102 5.59 5.64 -13.04
CA GLY A 102 6.90 6.14 -13.48
C GLY A 102 7.53 7.19 -12.56
N ASN A 103 6.77 7.78 -11.63
CA ASN A 103 7.27 8.75 -10.65
C ASN A 103 7.59 8.12 -9.28
N GLU A 104 7.30 6.84 -9.09
CA GLU A 104 7.40 6.17 -7.77
C GLU A 104 8.80 6.25 -7.17
N TRP A 105 9.84 6.23 -7.98
CA TRP A 105 11.23 6.37 -7.55
C TRP A 105 11.55 7.68 -6.82
N LEU A 106 10.73 8.73 -7.02
CA LEU A 106 10.86 10.01 -6.30
C LEU A 106 10.30 9.93 -4.87
N TYR A 107 9.39 9.00 -4.58
CA TYR A 107 8.68 8.92 -3.31
C TYR A 107 9.51 8.16 -2.26
N ASN A 108 10.50 8.85 -1.74
CA ASN A 108 11.47 8.32 -0.77
C ASN A 108 11.74 9.36 0.35
N GLU A 109 12.61 9.02 1.28
CA GLU A 109 12.97 9.89 2.42
C GLU A 109 13.51 11.26 2.00
N SER A 110 14.22 11.36 0.89
CA SER A 110 14.73 12.66 0.40
C SER A 110 13.62 13.63 0.03
N TRP A 111 12.45 13.11 -0.31
CA TRP A 111 11.24 13.87 -0.56
C TRP A 111 10.27 13.89 0.64
N GLY A 112 10.74 13.44 1.80
CA GLY A 112 9.96 13.43 3.04
C GLY A 112 8.85 12.39 3.07
N VAL A 113 8.90 11.35 2.22
CA VAL A 113 7.89 10.30 2.16
C VAL A 113 8.34 9.09 2.97
N ASP A 114 7.54 8.72 3.98
CA ASP A 114 7.75 7.50 4.76
C ASP A 114 7.05 6.28 4.13
N VAL A 115 5.89 6.52 3.48
CA VAL A 115 5.12 5.45 2.82
C VAL A 115 4.60 5.95 1.49
N ALA A 116 5.03 5.33 0.40
CA ALA A 116 4.49 5.56 -0.93
C ALA A 116 3.38 4.56 -1.25
N VAL A 117 2.24 5.03 -1.74
CA VAL A 117 1.10 4.19 -2.13
C VAL A 117 0.77 4.41 -3.60
N SER A 118 1.17 3.46 -4.44
CA SER A 118 0.85 3.49 -5.87
C SER A 118 -0.51 2.84 -6.13
N THR A 119 -1.54 3.67 -6.22
CA THR A 119 -2.90 3.19 -6.53
C THR A 119 -2.98 2.40 -7.84
N PRO A 120 -2.33 2.81 -8.96
CA PRO A 120 -2.36 2.02 -10.18
C PRO A 120 -1.70 0.64 -10.02
N ARG A 121 -0.56 0.55 -9.32
CA ARG A 121 0.11 -0.74 -9.09
C ARG A 121 -0.74 -1.69 -8.26
N LEU A 122 -1.34 -1.18 -7.17
CA LEU A 122 -2.23 -1.99 -6.32
C LEU A 122 -3.42 -2.53 -7.11
N LEU A 123 -4.05 -1.68 -7.93
CA LEU A 123 -5.16 -2.13 -8.78
C LEU A 123 -4.72 -3.15 -9.83
N SER A 124 -3.57 -2.91 -10.49
CA SER A 124 -3.04 -3.85 -11.47
C SER A 124 -2.72 -5.20 -10.83
N ALA A 125 -2.07 -5.20 -9.66
CA ALA A 125 -1.76 -6.43 -8.93
C ALA A 125 -3.03 -7.23 -8.58
N LEU A 126 -4.06 -6.57 -8.04
CA LEU A 126 -5.33 -7.23 -7.71
C LEU A 126 -6.08 -7.76 -8.94
N VAL A 127 -5.95 -7.08 -10.09
CA VAL A 127 -6.54 -7.58 -11.35
C VAL A 127 -5.73 -8.76 -11.87
N GLU A 128 -4.42 -8.69 -11.80
CA GLU A 128 -3.51 -9.76 -12.25
C GLU A 128 -3.72 -11.01 -11.40
N GLU A 129 -3.77 -10.90 -10.08
CA GLU A 129 -4.13 -12.00 -9.18
C GLU A 129 -5.47 -12.65 -9.57
N ALA A 130 -6.50 -11.85 -9.86
CA ALA A 130 -7.82 -12.36 -10.21
C ALA A 130 -7.89 -13.09 -11.57
N VAL A 131 -6.93 -12.89 -12.45
CA VAL A 131 -6.94 -13.47 -13.82
C VAL A 131 -5.81 -14.47 -14.08
N SER A 132 -4.77 -14.50 -13.24
CA SER A 132 -3.60 -15.36 -13.38
C SER A 132 -3.70 -16.58 -12.47
N VAL A 133 -3.27 -17.73 -13.00
CA VAL A 133 -3.09 -18.97 -12.24
C VAL A 133 -1.68 -19.49 -12.52
N GLY A 134 -0.88 -19.62 -11.45
CA GLY A 134 0.50 -20.09 -11.57
C GLY A 134 1.55 -19.00 -11.64
N ASP A 135 1.16 -17.74 -11.83
CA ASP A 135 2.06 -16.60 -11.80
C ASP A 135 2.16 -16.03 -10.38
N LEU A 136 3.33 -15.50 -10.04
CA LEU A 136 3.54 -14.82 -8.75
C LEU A 136 3.10 -13.36 -8.85
N VAL A 137 2.13 -12.98 -8.03
CA VAL A 137 1.57 -11.63 -8.03
C VAL A 137 2.02 -10.87 -6.79
N ARG A 138 2.70 -9.74 -6.96
CA ARG A 138 3.12 -8.88 -5.85
C ARG A 138 1.96 -8.00 -5.40
N LEU A 139 1.42 -8.30 -4.22
CA LEU A 139 0.28 -7.58 -3.64
C LEU A 139 0.70 -6.26 -2.99
N MET A 140 1.79 -6.26 -2.23
CA MET A 140 2.30 -5.04 -1.58
C MET A 140 3.76 -5.19 -1.14
N THR A 141 4.46 -4.05 -1.04
CA THR A 141 5.81 -3.97 -0.47
C THR A 141 5.75 -3.35 0.92
N PHE A 142 6.51 -3.88 1.87
CA PHE A 142 6.52 -3.42 3.26
C PHE A 142 7.45 -2.23 3.48
N GLY A 143 6.85 -1.03 3.54
CA GLY A 143 7.57 0.20 3.91
C GLY A 143 8.78 0.47 3.03
N GLN A 144 9.94 0.66 3.67
CA GLN A 144 11.24 0.85 3.02
C GLN A 144 12.07 -0.43 2.94
N SER A 145 11.46 -1.59 3.24
CA SER A 145 12.13 -2.87 3.12
C SER A 145 12.05 -3.38 1.68
N GLU A 146 12.97 -4.25 1.32
CA GLU A 146 12.93 -4.98 0.04
C GLU A 146 11.91 -6.13 0.09
N ALA A 147 11.27 -6.37 1.26
CA ALA A 147 10.31 -7.44 1.43
C ALA A 147 8.93 -7.06 0.91
N SER A 148 8.30 -7.99 0.23
CA SER A 148 6.97 -7.89 -0.35
C SER A 148 6.08 -9.05 0.08
N LEU A 149 4.79 -8.80 0.18
CA LEU A 149 3.78 -9.84 0.23
C LEU A 149 3.44 -10.19 -1.23
N VAL A 150 3.62 -11.46 -1.56
CA VAL A 150 3.27 -11.99 -2.87
C VAL A 150 2.27 -13.15 -2.72
N GLU A 151 1.45 -13.35 -3.73
CA GLU A 151 0.48 -14.43 -3.84
C GLU A 151 0.79 -15.26 -5.08
N LEU A 152 0.53 -16.58 -5.00
CA LEU A 152 0.56 -17.49 -6.12
C LEU A 152 -0.58 -18.50 -5.97
N THR A 153 -1.50 -18.50 -6.93
CA THR A 153 -2.51 -19.56 -7.04
C THR A 153 -1.89 -20.79 -7.70
N MET A 154 -1.76 -21.86 -6.95
CA MET A 154 -1.06 -23.07 -7.38
C MET A 154 -1.79 -23.79 -8.50
N PRO A 155 -1.16 -24.02 -9.69
CA PRO A 155 -1.73 -24.84 -10.73
C PRO A 155 -2.02 -26.27 -10.25
N ALA A 156 -3.07 -26.88 -10.80
CA ALA A 156 -3.44 -28.25 -10.41
C ALA A 156 -2.37 -29.31 -10.77
N ASP A 157 -1.57 -29.01 -11.79
CA ASP A 157 -0.49 -29.86 -12.31
C ASP A 157 0.92 -29.38 -11.91
N ALA A 158 1.00 -28.45 -10.93
CA ALA A 158 2.29 -27.97 -10.45
C ALA A 158 3.16 -29.11 -9.87
N PRO A 159 4.49 -29.05 -10.08
CA PRO A 159 5.42 -30.09 -9.60
C PRO A 159 5.37 -30.31 -8.08
N LEU A 160 4.97 -29.30 -7.33
CA LEU A 160 4.86 -29.35 -5.86
C LEU A 160 3.52 -29.88 -5.37
N ALA A 161 2.55 -30.18 -6.25
CA ALA A 161 1.26 -30.73 -5.85
C ALA A 161 1.41 -32.06 -5.13
N GLY A 162 0.84 -32.18 -3.91
CA GLY A 162 0.92 -33.34 -3.05
C GLY A 162 2.19 -33.45 -2.20
N GLN A 163 3.18 -32.58 -2.41
CA GLN A 163 4.39 -32.57 -1.57
C GLN A 163 4.11 -31.91 -0.21
N GLN A 164 4.74 -32.42 0.83
CA GLN A 164 4.68 -31.80 2.15
C GLN A 164 5.52 -30.53 2.20
N ILE A 165 5.00 -29.46 2.80
CA ILE A 165 5.65 -28.14 2.90
C ILE A 165 7.06 -28.25 3.47
N GLY A 166 7.25 -29.10 4.50
CA GLY A 166 8.55 -29.29 5.13
C GLY A 166 9.57 -30.09 4.31
N SER A 167 9.17 -30.70 3.18
CA SER A 167 10.07 -31.39 2.28
C SER A 167 10.55 -30.51 1.10
N ILE A 168 9.98 -29.31 0.97
CA ILE A 168 10.30 -28.39 -0.10
C ILE A 168 11.50 -27.51 0.33
N GLU A 169 12.50 -27.42 -0.52
CA GLU A 169 13.62 -26.49 -0.34
C GLU A 169 13.20 -25.11 -0.84
N TRP A 170 12.69 -24.30 0.11
CA TRP A 170 12.31 -22.93 -0.17
C TRP A 170 13.55 -22.05 -0.36
N PRO A 171 13.52 -21.05 -1.27
CA PRO A 171 14.59 -20.07 -1.37
C PRO A 171 14.82 -19.37 -0.03
N ALA A 172 16.07 -19.03 0.26
CA ALA A 172 16.36 -18.12 1.36
C ALA A 172 15.62 -16.80 1.12
N ASP A 173 15.16 -16.14 2.16
CA ASP A 173 14.37 -14.91 2.06
C ASP A 173 12.97 -15.05 1.40
N ALA A 174 12.45 -16.28 1.32
CA ALA A 174 11.06 -16.58 0.99
C ALA A 174 10.38 -17.38 2.12
N ALA A 175 9.34 -16.84 2.70
CA ALA A 175 8.57 -17.48 3.79
C ALA A 175 7.11 -17.66 3.38
N LEU A 176 6.64 -18.91 3.29
CA LEU A 176 5.22 -19.23 3.15
C LEU A 176 4.50 -18.90 4.47
N VAL A 177 3.65 -17.86 4.47
CA VAL A 177 3.03 -17.33 5.68
C VAL A 177 1.58 -17.76 5.88
N ALA A 178 0.86 -18.01 4.79
CA ALA A 178 -0.52 -18.48 4.81
C ALA A 178 -0.86 -19.27 3.55
N ILE A 179 -1.87 -20.12 3.65
CA ILE A 179 -2.50 -20.81 2.52
C ILE A 179 -3.99 -20.52 2.61
N LEU A 180 -4.60 -20.10 1.52
CA LEU A 180 -6.05 -20.04 1.40
C LEU A 180 -6.50 -21.24 0.55
N ARG A 181 -7.28 -22.13 1.16
CA ARG A 181 -7.80 -23.36 0.53
C ARG A 181 -9.31 -23.38 0.67
N GLU A 182 -10.05 -23.39 -0.42
CA GLU A 182 -11.52 -23.39 -0.42
C GLU A 182 -12.13 -22.31 0.50
N GLY A 183 -11.52 -21.10 0.50
CA GLY A 183 -11.94 -19.96 1.31
C GLY A 183 -11.59 -20.08 2.82
N ARG A 184 -10.74 -21.04 3.21
CA ARG A 184 -10.26 -21.21 4.58
C ARG A 184 -8.79 -20.86 4.70
N VAL A 185 -8.47 -20.03 5.68
CA VAL A 185 -7.08 -19.70 6.01
C VAL A 185 -6.44 -20.85 6.78
N LEU A 186 -5.34 -21.36 6.28
CA LEU A 186 -4.50 -22.38 6.91
C LEU A 186 -3.15 -21.75 7.29
N VAL A 187 -2.68 -22.01 8.50
CA VAL A 187 -1.31 -21.74 8.91
C VAL A 187 -0.45 -22.90 8.43
N PRO A 188 0.53 -22.69 7.54
CA PRO A 188 1.33 -23.77 6.97
C PRO A 188 2.05 -24.59 8.04
N GLN A 189 1.90 -25.92 8.01
CA GLN A 189 2.63 -26.82 8.86
C GLN A 189 3.54 -27.72 8.01
N PRO A 190 4.72 -28.15 8.51
CA PRO A 190 5.66 -28.95 7.71
C PRO A 190 5.06 -30.24 7.13
N GLN A 191 4.07 -30.83 7.81
CA GLN A 191 3.41 -32.08 7.39
C GLN A 191 2.25 -31.86 6.41
N ASP A 192 1.81 -30.62 6.20
CA ASP A 192 0.68 -30.35 5.31
C ASP A 192 1.10 -30.51 3.85
N PRO A 193 0.32 -31.22 3.03
CA PRO A 193 0.56 -31.28 1.60
C PRO A 193 0.00 -30.04 0.90
N LEU A 194 0.74 -29.53 -0.09
CA LEU A 194 0.22 -28.55 -1.03
C LEU A 194 -0.79 -29.17 -1.98
N GLN A 195 -1.82 -28.43 -2.38
CA GLN A 195 -2.86 -28.89 -3.29
C GLN A 195 -3.06 -27.90 -4.44
N GLY A 196 -3.36 -28.43 -5.61
CA GLY A 196 -3.75 -27.59 -6.74
C GLY A 196 -4.95 -26.70 -6.37
N GLY A 197 -4.90 -25.43 -6.72
CA GLY A 197 -5.89 -24.44 -6.34
C GLY A 197 -5.67 -23.79 -4.96
N ASP A 198 -4.60 -24.14 -4.24
CA ASP A 198 -4.19 -23.39 -3.06
C ASP A 198 -3.72 -22.00 -3.48
N GLU A 199 -4.20 -20.96 -2.80
CA GLU A 199 -3.64 -19.62 -2.88
C GLU A 199 -2.55 -19.51 -1.81
N LEU A 200 -1.30 -19.36 -2.26
CA LEU A 200 -0.11 -19.38 -1.40
C LEU A 200 0.40 -17.97 -1.19
N PHE A 201 0.46 -17.53 0.07
CA PHE A 201 0.96 -16.21 0.42
C PHE A 201 2.38 -16.30 0.97
N PHE A 202 3.30 -15.59 0.33
CA PHE A 202 4.69 -15.52 0.76
C PHE A 202 5.06 -14.08 1.16
N VAL A 203 5.97 -14.00 2.12
CA VAL A 203 6.78 -12.80 2.32
C VAL A 203 8.15 -13.09 1.75
N THR A 204 8.58 -12.31 0.76
CA THR A 204 9.82 -12.54 0.01
C THR A 204 10.46 -11.24 -0.43
N THR A 205 11.71 -11.30 -0.90
CA THR A 205 12.40 -10.18 -1.55
C THR A 205 12.34 -10.31 -3.07
N GLU A 206 12.48 -9.18 -3.78
CA GLU A 206 12.39 -9.16 -5.25
C GLU A 206 13.40 -10.10 -5.93
N ASP A 207 14.59 -10.21 -5.36
CA ASP A 207 15.69 -11.02 -5.91
C ASP A 207 15.35 -12.51 -6.00
N VAL A 208 14.48 -13.03 -5.14
CA VAL A 208 14.12 -14.46 -5.10
C VAL A 208 12.76 -14.80 -5.70
N GLU A 209 11.96 -13.81 -6.11
CA GLU A 209 10.65 -14.04 -6.71
C GLU A 209 10.72 -14.96 -7.94
N THR A 210 11.68 -14.74 -8.84
CA THR A 210 11.88 -15.60 -10.04
C THR A 210 12.28 -17.04 -9.68
N GLU A 211 13.04 -17.23 -8.61
CA GLU A 211 13.40 -18.56 -8.13
C GLU A 211 12.18 -19.26 -7.52
N LEU A 212 11.37 -18.51 -6.78
CA LEU A 212 10.14 -19.01 -6.19
C LEU A 212 9.13 -19.43 -7.27
N GLU A 213 8.93 -18.63 -8.33
CA GLU A 213 8.06 -18.98 -9.45
C GLU A 213 8.47 -20.28 -10.13
N ARG A 214 9.77 -20.50 -10.34
CA ARG A 214 10.26 -21.72 -10.99
C ARG A 214 9.92 -23.01 -10.24
N LEU A 215 9.74 -22.95 -8.92
CA LEU A 215 9.34 -24.12 -8.15
C LEU A 215 7.93 -24.61 -8.50
N PHE A 216 7.08 -23.72 -8.99
CA PHE A 216 5.69 -24.01 -9.32
C PHE A 216 5.46 -24.21 -10.83
N SER A 217 6.40 -23.77 -11.66
CA SER A 217 6.32 -23.93 -13.10
C SER A 217 6.72 -25.37 -13.51
N ALA A 218 5.93 -26.00 -14.38
CA ALA A 218 6.37 -27.18 -15.07
C ALA A 218 7.32 -26.77 -16.23
N ASP A 219 8.55 -27.28 -16.24
CA ASP A 219 9.50 -27.12 -17.36
C ASP A 219 8.89 -27.55 -18.70
#